data_8aece85d9a9a2f0b5ab513ef398405fd
#
_entry.id   8aece85d9a9a2f0b5ab513ef398405fd
#
_cell.length_a   1.000
_cell.length_b   1.000
_cell.length_c   1.000
_cell.angle_alpha   90.00
_cell.angle_beta   90.00
_cell.angle_gamma   90.00
#
_symmetry.space_group_name_H-M   'P 1'
#
loop_
_entity.id
_entity.type
_entity.pdbx_description
1 polymer ?
#
loop_
_entity_poly.entity_id
_entity_poly.type
_entity_poly.pdbx_seq_one_letter_code
_entity_poly.pdbx_strand_id
1 'polypeptide(L)'
;MKYCFDIDGTLCETPSDPDGHNVRYWDAEPYPFMLEQVNRLYDEGHKIIMMTARGRGSRKDWTVFTKEQLDRWGYKYHEIEPMFHKPTADLFIDDKGINVEDWKKTVPLKKGIIAGAFDLIHPGYIRMFKDAKTHCNHLTVALHEDPSMARPYKLRPSQTVEERREILLALRD
;
A
#
# COMPACT_ATOMS: atom_id res chain seq x y z
N MET A 1 -5.41 4.99 -20.83
CA MET A 1 -4.69 4.64 -19.59
C MET A 1 -3.54 3.69 -19.90
N LYS A 2 -2.58 3.57 -18.99
CA LYS A 2 -1.45 2.65 -19.07
C LYS A 2 -1.60 1.58 -17.99
N TYR A 3 -1.75 0.33 -18.39
CA TYR A 3 -1.91 -0.82 -17.52
C TYR A 3 -0.63 -1.65 -17.52
N CYS A 4 -0.18 -2.07 -16.34
CA CYS A 4 0.94 -2.99 -16.18
C CYS A 4 0.45 -4.27 -15.52
N PHE A 5 0.64 -5.40 -16.19
CA PHE A 5 0.22 -6.72 -15.72
C PHE A 5 1.44 -7.56 -15.35
N ASP A 6 1.43 -8.12 -14.15
CA ASP A 6 2.30 -9.25 -13.84
C ASP A 6 1.86 -10.49 -14.63
N ILE A 7 2.76 -11.44 -14.84
CA ILE A 7 2.48 -12.62 -15.68
C ILE A 7 2.09 -13.83 -14.81
N ASP A 8 2.99 -14.27 -13.94
CA ASP A 8 2.86 -15.54 -13.23
C ASP A 8 1.92 -15.44 -12.02
N GLY A 9 0.77 -16.10 -12.07
CA GLY A 9 -0.31 -16.00 -11.09
C GLY A 9 -1.38 -14.97 -11.45
N THR A 10 -1.07 -14.03 -12.37
CA THR A 10 -1.99 -12.98 -12.81
C THR A 10 -2.58 -13.26 -14.20
N LEU A 11 -1.75 -13.51 -15.20
CA LEU A 11 -2.18 -13.82 -16.57
C LEU A 11 -2.26 -15.32 -16.85
N CYS A 12 -1.54 -16.13 -16.08
CA CYS A 12 -1.48 -17.58 -16.24
C CYS A 12 -1.31 -18.30 -14.91
N GLU A 13 -1.74 -19.55 -14.88
CA GLU A 13 -1.32 -20.49 -13.85
C GLU A 13 0.08 -20.99 -14.18
N THR A 14 1.02 -20.84 -13.23
CA THR A 14 2.39 -21.28 -13.42
C THR A 14 2.72 -22.35 -12.38
N PRO A 15 2.81 -23.64 -12.78
CA PRO A 15 3.13 -24.73 -11.86
C PRO A 15 4.52 -24.58 -11.25
N SER A 16 4.65 -25.01 -9.99
CA SER A 16 5.94 -25.16 -9.30
C SER A 16 6.00 -26.49 -8.57
N ASP A 17 7.20 -26.91 -8.19
CA ASP A 17 7.37 -28.04 -7.31
C ASP A 17 6.77 -27.75 -5.92
N PRO A 18 6.45 -28.78 -5.12
CA PRO A 18 5.81 -28.59 -3.81
C PRO A 18 6.59 -27.71 -2.83
N ASP A 19 7.91 -27.65 -2.98
CA ASP A 19 8.81 -26.78 -2.21
C ASP A 19 8.98 -25.38 -2.82
N GLY A 20 8.38 -25.11 -3.99
CA GLY A 20 8.40 -23.81 -4.68
C GLY A 20 9.74 -23.45 -5.33
N HIS A 21 10.74 -24.33 -5.32
CA HIS A 21 12.07 -24.02 -5.82
C HIS A 21 12.20 -24.11 -7.34
N ASN A 22 11.42 -25.00 -8.00
CA ASN A 22 11.45 -25.14 -9.45
C ASN A 22 10.13 -24.68 -10.06
N VAL A 23 10.13 -23.51 -10.65
CA VAL A 23 8.99 -22.97 -11.39
C VAL A 23 9.06 -23.43 -12.84
N ARG A 24 7.98 -24.05 -13.32
CA ARG A 24 7.89 -24.66 -14.66
C ARG A 24 7.15 -23.71 -15.61
N TYR A 25 7.83 -22.68 -16.08
CA TYR A 25 7.23 -21.67 -16.98
C TYR A 25 6.72 -22.25 -18.31
N TRP A 26 7.29 -23.36 -18.79
CA TRP A 26 6.85 -24.01 -20.04
C TRP A 26 5.53 -24.77 -19.90
N ASP A 27 5.15 -25.15 -18.67
CA ASP A 27 3.87 -25.81 -18.35
C ASP A 27 2.79 -24.82 -17.94
N ALA A 28 3.07 -23.51 -17.99
CA ALA A 28 2.10 -22.50 -17.61
C ALA A 28 0.97 -22.40 -18.64
N GLU A 29 -0.25 -22.21 -18.14
CA GLU A 29 -1.48 -22.09 -18.95
C GLU A 29 -2.14 -20.73 -18.72
N PRO A 30 -2.60 -20.05 -19.78
CA PRO A 30 -3.20 -18.73 -19.65
C PRO A 30 -4.58 -18.82 -19.00
N TYR A 31 -4.94 -17.81 -18.20
CA TYR A 31 -6.30 -17.67 -17.71
C TYR A 31 -7.19 -17.07 -18.82
N PRO A 32 -8.21 -17.81 -19.31
CA PRO A 32 -9.05 -17.33 -20.43
C PRO A 32 -9.72 -15.99 -20.16
N PHE A 33 -10.17 -15.78 -18.92
CA PHE A 33 -10.75 -14.50 -18.51
C PHE A 33 -9.77 -13.34 -18.64
N MET A 34 -8.52 -13.54 -18.20
CA MET A 34 -7.50 -12.50 -18.26
C MET A 34 -7.09 -12.20 -19.71
N LEU A 35 -7.00 -13.24 -20.55
CA LEU A 35 -6.74 -13.08 -21.97
C LEU A 35 -7.81 -12.19 -22.64
N GLU A 36 -9.08 -12.45 -22.36
CA GLU A 36 -10.18 -11.64 -22.87
C GLU A 36 -10.09 -10.19 -22.38
N GLN A 37 -9.88 -9.97 -21.07
CA GLN A 37 -9.86 -8.63 -20.49
C GLN A 37 -8.66 -7.80 -20.98
N VAL A 38 -7.47 -8.38 -21.06
CA VAL A 38 -6.27 -7.69 -21.54
C VAL A 38 -6.43 -7.31 -23.00
N ASN A 39 -6.91 -8.23 -23.83
CA ASN A 39 -7.11 -7.98 -25.27
C ASN A 39 -8.21 -6.92 -25.49
N ARG A 40 -9.28 -6.92 -24.69
CA ARG A 40 -10.32 -5.87 -24.73
C ARG A 40 -9.71 -4.50 -24.43
N LEU A 41 -8.93 -4.37 -23.34
CA LEU A 41 -8.28 -3.11 -22.98
C LEU A 41 -7.30 -2.63 -24.07
N TYR A 42 -6.58 -3.55 -24.70
CA TYR A 42 -5.72 -3.23 -25.85
C TYR A 42 -6.53 -2.67 -27.02
N ASP A 43 -7.64 -3.32 -27.38
CA ASP A 43 -8.51 -2.93 -28.49
C ASP A 43 -9.28 -1.62 -28.20
N GLU A 44 -9.52 -1.30 -26.93
CA GLU A 44 -10.03 0.00 -26.47
C GLU A 44 -8.97 1.13 -26.54
N GLY A 45 -7.75 0.84 -26.99
CA GLY A 45 -6.68 1.82 -27.18
C GLY A 45 -5.89 2.15 -25.91
N HIS A 46 -5.94 1.32 -24.89
CA HIS A 46 -5.11 1.47 -23.70
C HIS A 46 -3.70 0.91 -23.94
N LYS A 47 -2.69 1.50 -23.29
CA LYS A 47 -1.33 0.98 -23.34
C LYS A 47 -1.19 -0.20 -22.36
N ILE A 48 -0.78 -1.35 -22.86
CA ILE A 48 -0.59 -2.59 -22.11
C ILE A 48 0.91 -2.89 -21.99
N ILE A 49 1.37 -3.06 -20.76
CA ILE A 49 2.75 -3.41 -20.42
C ILE A 49 2.69 -4.74 -19.68
N MET A 50 3.55 -5.68 -20.04
CA MET A 50 3.77 -6.92 -19.33
C MET A 50 5.00 -6.78 -18.43
N MET A 51 4.92 -7.26 -17.19
CA MET A 51 6.01 -7.25 -16.22
C MET A 51 6.18 -8.66 -15.65
N THR A 52 7.40 -9.08 -15.39
CA THR A 52 7.66 -10.39 -14.80
C THR A 52 8.94 -10.41 -13.99
N ALA A 53 8.96 -11.24 -12.95
CA ALA A 53 10.14 -11.56 -12.17
C ALA A 53 10.88 -12.82 -12.65
N ARG A 54 10.47 -13.40 -13.79
CA ARG A 54 11.10 -14.62 -14.35
C ARG A 54 12.59 -14.41 -14.54
N GLY A 55 13.37 -15.35 -13.99
CA GLY A 55 14.83 -15.33 -14.07
C GLY A 55 15.53 -14.52 -13.00
N ARG A 56 14.83 -13.73 -12.19
CA ARG A 56 15.44 -12.92 -11.15
C ARG A 56 16.24 -13.75 -10.13
N GLY A 57 15.73 -14.91 -9.71
CA GLY A 57 16.42 -15.83 -8.79
C GLY A 57 17.52 -16.63 -9.47
N SER A 58 17.28 -17.14 -10.69
CA SER A 58 18.21 -18.01 -11.43
C SER A 58 19.25 -17.26 -12.26
N ARG A 59 19.12 -15.93 -12.43
CA ARG A 59 19.90 -15.08 -13.34
C ARG A 59 19.85 -15.53 -14.82
N LYS A 60 18.84 -16.33 -15.18
CA LYS A 60 18.61 -16.78 -16.56
C LYS A 60 17.69 -15.79 -17.26
N ASP A 61 18.05 -15.38 -18.46
CA ASP A 61 17.19 -14.54 -19.29
C ASP A 61 16.03 -15.37 -19.87
N TRP A 62 14.81 -14.98 -19.52
CA TRP A 62 13.57 -15.60 -20.00
C TRP A 62 12.80 -14.71 -20.95
N THR A 63 13.37 -13.59 -21.38
CA THR A 63 12.66 -12.56 -22.17
C THR A 63 12.12 -13.12 -23.48
N VAL A 64 12.97 -13.82 -24.25
CA VAL A 64 12.56 -14.40 -25.55
C VAL A 64 11.46 -15.45 -25.35
N PHE A 65 11.67 -16.38 -24.41
CA PHE A 65 10.69 -17.42 -24.10
C PHE A 65 9.34 -16.81 -23.64
N THR A 66 9.39 -15.79 -22.78
CA THR A 66 8.19 -15.14 -22.26
C THR A 66 7.41 -14.44 -23.39
N LYS A 67 8.12 -13.78 -24.30
CA LYS A 67 7.51 -13.17 -25.49
C LYS A 67 6.81 -14.20 -26.36
N GLU A 68 7.51 -15.28 -26.73
CA GLU A 68 6.96 -16.36 -27.54
C GLU A 68 5.75 -17.04 -26.90
N GLN A 69 5.76 -17.17 -25.56
CA GLN A 69 4.66 -17.74 -24.81
C GLN A 69 3.42 -16.83 -24.82
N LEU A 70 3.57 -15.53 -24.56
CA LEU A 70 2.48 -14.56 -24.61
C LEU A 70 1.88 -14.44 -26.01
N ASP A 71 2.74 -14.41 -27.04
CA ASP A 71 2.33 -14.35 -28.44
C ASP A 71 1.55 -15.63 -28.84
N ARG A 72 2.02 -16.83 -28.40
CA ARG A 72 1.34 -18.11 -28.63
C ARG A 72 -0.03 -18.19 -27.92
N TRP A 73 -0.16 -17.58 -26.75
CA TRP A 73 -1.43 -17.50 -26.01
C TRP A 73 -2.38 -16.48 -26.61
N GLY A 74 -1.89 -15.57 -27.46
CA GLY A 74 -2.68 -14.54 -28.13
C GLY A 74 -2.91 -13.28 -27.30
N TYR A 75 -2.08 -13.02 -26.30
CA TYR A 75 -2.10 -11.74 -25.60
C TYR A 75 -1.67 -10.59 -26.51
N LYS A 76 -2.43 -9.50 -26.47
CA LYS A 76 -2.09 -8.23 -27.13
C LYS A 76 -1.44 -7.30 -26.12
N TYR A 77 -0.23 -6.83 -26.42
CA TYR A 77 0.51 -5.91 -25.55
C TYR A 77 1.43 -5.00 -26.37
N HIS A 78 1.95 -3.95 -25.77
CA HIS A 78 2.83 -3.00 -26.42
C HIS A 78 4.30 -3.27 -26.09
N GLU A 79 4.59 -3.66 -24.86
CA GLU A 79 5.95 -3.89 -24.39
C GLU A 79 5.99 -4.91 -23.25
N ILE A 80 7.14 -5.58 -23.12
CA ILE A 80 7.48 -6.39 -21.95
C ILE A 80 8.59 -5.63 -21.24
N GLU A 81 8.38 -5.29 -19.98
CA GLU A 81 9.35 -4.54 -19.20
C GLU A 81 10.53 -5.45 -18.83
N PRO A 82 11.78 -4.99 -19.00
CA PRO A 82 12.95 -5.75 -18.61
C PRO A 82 12.95 -6.08 -17.11
N MET A 83 13.49 -7.23 -16.77
CA MET A 83 13.46 -7.90 -15.46
C MET A 83 13.80 -7.02 -14.23
N PHE A 84 14.50 -5.90 -14.41
CA PHE A 84 14.97 -5.05 -13.30
C PHE A 84 14.38 -3.64 -13.30
N HIS A 85 13.44 -3.36 -14.19
CA HIS A 85 12.82 -2.06 -14.27
C HIS A 85 11.40 -2.10 -13.70
N LYS A 86 11.03 -1.05 -12.97
CA LYS A 86 9.64 -0.80 -12.61
C LYS A 86 9.06 0.18 -13.61
N PRO A 87 8.10 -0.25 -14.46
CA PRO A 87 7.49 0.65 -15.42
C PRO A 87 6.67 1.75 -14.73
N THR A 88 6.45 2.85 -15.45
CA THR A 88 5.42 3.81 -15.08
C THR A 88 4.08 3.32 -15.63
N ALA A 89 3.09 3.16 -14.77
CA ALA A 89 1.73 2.78 -15.14
C ALA A 89 0.71 3.53 -14.29
N ASP A 90 -0.51 3.68 -14.83
CA ASP A 90 -1.62 4.24 -14.09
C ASP A 90 -2.24 3.19 -13.15
N LEU A 91 -2.15 1.91 -13.54
CA LEU A 91 -2.66 0.78 -12.78
C LEU A 91 -1.73 -0.43 -12.91
N PHE A 92 -1.41 -1.06 -11.77
CA PHE A 92 -0.71 -2.35 -11.68
C PHE A 92 -1.70 -3.45 -11.31
N ILE A 93 -1.68 -4.55 -12.06
CA ILE A 93 -2.48 -5.74 -11.82
C ILE A 93 -1.53 -6.89 -11.50
N ASP A 94 -1.64 -7.45 -10.29
CA ASP A 94 -0.70 -8.39 -9.70
C ASP A 94 -1.44 -9.29 -8.68
N ASP A 95 -1.17 -10.59 -8.67
CA ASP A 95 -1.81 -11.56 -7.77
C ASP A 95 -1.30 -11.47 -6.32
N LYS A 96 -0.13 -10.87 -6.10
CA LYS A 96 0.53 -10.71 -4.80
C LYS A 96 0.52 -9.27 -4.29
N GLY A 97 0.05 -8.34 -5.11
CA GLY A 97 -0.06 -6.95 -4.74
C GLY A 97 -1.22 -6.68 -3.78
N ILE A 98 -1.00 -5.87 -2.77
CA ILE A 98 -2.06 -5.30 -1.93
C ILE A 98 -2.04 -3.79 -2.05
N ASN A 99 -3.22 -3.18 -2.15
CA ASN A 99 -3.32 -1.72 -2.11
C ASN A 99 -2.84 -1.22 -0.74
N VAL A 100 -2.04 -0.15 -0.71
CA VAL A 100 -1.45 0.38 0.53
C VAL A 100 -2.49 0.76 1.57
N GLU A 101 -3.67 1.26 1.13
CA GLU A 101 -4.75 1.60 2.06
C GLU A 101 -5.41 0.35 2.65
N ASP A 102 -5.47 -0.74 1.92
CA ASP A 102 -5.96 -2.01 2.44
C ASP A 102 -4.92 -2.67 3.36
N TRP A 103 -3.63 -2.61 2.99
CA TRP A 103 -2.56 -3.08 3.86
C TRP A 103 -2.52 -2.32 5.20
N LYS A 104 -2.71 -1.00 5.19
CA LYS A 104 -2.80 -0.20 6.42
C LYS A 104 -3.91 -0.70 7.38
N LYS A 105 -5.02 -1.22 6.83
CA LYS A 105 -6.11 -1.79 7.63
C LYS A 105 -5.72 -3.12 8.31
N THR A 106 -4.76 -3.85 7.76
CA THR A 106 -4.30 -5.14 8.32
C THR A 106 -3.23 -4.97 9.40
N VAL A 107 -2.56 -3.80 9.45
CA VAL A 107 -1.53 -3.52 10.46
C VAL A 107 -2.18 -3.32 11.82
N PRO A 108 -1.75 -4.05 12.87
CA PRO A 108 -2.29 -3.87 14.23
C PRO A 108 -2.18 -2.42 14.69
N LEU A 109 -3.29 -1.86 15.17
CA LEU A 109 -3.32 -0.52 15.72
C LEU A 109 -2.50 -0.45 17.01
N LYS A 110 -1.34 0.19 16.95
CA LYS A 110 -0.60 0.58 18.13
C LYS A 110 -1.21 1.87 18.68
N LYS A 111 -2.04 1.74 19.72
CA LYS A 111 -2.75 2.86 20.34
C LYS A 111 -1.86 3.55 21.37
N GLY A 112 -1.78 4.87 21.31
CA GLY A 112 -1.19 5.74 22.30
C GLY A 112 -2.26 6.60 22.96
N ILE A 113 -2.05 6.98 24.21
CA ILE A 113 -2.89 7.96 24.90
C ILE A 113 -2.01 9.00 25.59
N ILE A 114 -2.38 10.26 25.47
CA ILE A 114 -1.80 11.36 26.22
C ILE A 114 -2.93 12.05 26.97
N ALA A 115 -2.75 12.26 28.27
CA ALA A 115 -3.74 12.93 29.11
C ALA A 115 -3.19 14.26 29.65
N GLY A 116 -4.02 15.29 29.66
CA GLY A 116 -3.62 16.60 30.17
C GLY A 116 -4.71 17.66 30.09
N ALA A 117 -4.46 18.81 30.71
CA ALA A 117 -5.35 19.96 30.60
C ALA A 117 -5.21 20.65 29.24
N PHE A 118 -4.01 20.66 28.67
CA PHE A 118 -3.68 21.29 27.37
C PHE A 118 -4.15 22.74 27.27
N ASP A 119 -3.97 23.48 28.36
CA ASP A 119 -4.28 24.89 28.42
C ASP A 119 -3.20 25.70 27.67
N LEU A 120 -3.63 26.69 26.88
CA LEU A 120 -2.76 27.57 26.10
C LEU A 120 -1.72 26.76 25.28
N ILE A 121 -2.18 26.09 24.23
CA ILE A 121 -1.32 25.27 23.34
C ILE A 121 -0.12 26.09 22.86
N HIS A 122 1.06 25.58 23.06
CA HIS A 122 2.34 26.17 22.65
C HIS A 122 3.22 25.17 21.89
N PRO A 123 4.33 25.60 21.26
CA PRO A 123 5.18 24.71 20.45
C PRO A 123 5.67 23.43 21.17
N GLY A 124 5.77 23.45 22.48
CA GLY A 124 6.13 22.28 23.29
C GLY A 124 5.08 21.16 23.20
N TYR A 125 3.79 21.52 23.24
CA TYR A 125 2.71 20.54 23.05
C TYR A 125 2.73 19.96 21.63
N ILE A 126 2.96 20.81 20.63
CA ILE A 126 3.04 20.34 19.23
C ILE A 126 4.18 19.33 19.05
N ARG A 127 5.36 19.61 19.63
CA ARG A 127 6.49 18.65 19.59
C ARG A 127 6.16 17.35 20.31
N MET A 128 5.53 17.42 21.48
CA MET A 128 5.10 16.24 22.23
C MET A 128 4.11 15.37 21.45
N PHE A 129 3.10 15.97 20.79
CA PHE A 129 2.16 15.23 19.96
C PHE A 129 2.84 14.56 18.75
N LYS A 130 3.76 15.29 18.08
CA LYS A 130 4.55 14.73 16.97
C LYS A 130 5.42 13.57 17.44
N ASP A 131 6.10 13.69 18.56
CA ASP A 131 6.90 12.62 19.14
C ASP A 131 6.04 11.41 19.49
N ALA A 132 4.92 11.60 20.18
CA ALA A 132 3.99 10.52 20.51
C ALA A 132 3.47 9.79 19.25
N LYS A 133 3.20 10.51 18.16
CA LYS A 133 2.81 9.91 16.87
C LYS A 133 3.90 9.03 16.26
N THR A 134 5.17 9.17 16.61
CA THR A 134 6.23 8.26 16.14
C THR A 134 6.18 6.89 16.83
N HIS A 135 5.53 6.81 18.00
CA HIS A 135 5.45 5.61 18.81
C HIS A 135 4.11 4.84 18.66
N CYS A 136 3.12 5.46 18.00
CA CYS A 136 1.80 4.85 17.76
C CYS A 136 1.21 5.30 16.44
N ASN A 137 0.33 4.50 15.87
CA ASN A 137 -0.40 4.84 14.65
C ASN A 137 -1.83 5.34 14.91
N HIS A 138 -2.26 5.33 16.19
CA HIS A 138 -3.49 5.95 16.66
C HIS A 138 -3.24 6.62 18.00
N LEU A 139 -3.27 7.96 18.02
CA LEU A 139 -3.06 8.75 19.24
C LEU A 139 -4.39 9.32 19.73
N THR A 140 -4.77 8.97 20.97
CA THR A 140 -5.91 9.54 21.66
C THR A 140 -5.44 10.61 22.64
N VAL A 141 -6.04 11.78 22.59
CA VAL A 141 -5.80 12.86 23.56
C VAL A 141 -6.95 12.88 24.54
N ALA A 142 -6.66 12.55 25.81
CA ALA A 142 -7.62 12.61 26.91
C ALA A 142 -7.52 14.00 27.57
N LEU A 143 -8.51 14.85 27.30
CA LEU A 143 -8.56 16.20 27.82
C LEU A 143 -9.17 16.21 29.24
N HIS A 144 -8.44 16.77 30.21
CA HIS A 144 -8.98 17.00 31.55
C HIS A 144 -9.92 18.21 31.54
N GLU A 145 -11.00 18.14 32.28
CA GLU A 145 -11.90 19.28 32.48
C GLU A 145 -11.17 20.40 33.25
N ASP A 146 -11.20 20.37 34.53
CA ASP A 146 -10.44 21.29 35.40
C ASP A 146 -9.62 20.49 36.42
N PRO A 147 -8.31 20.35 36.25
CA PRO A 147 -7.48 19.57 37.14
C PRO A 147 -7.36 20.18 38.56
N SER A 148 -7.66 21.47 38.74
CA SER A 148 -7.60 22.12 40.04
C SER A 148 -8.70 21.62 41.01
N MET A 149 -9.82 21.13 40.50
CA MET A 149 -10.91 20.55 41.30
C MET A 149 -10.48 19.31 42.06
N ALA A 150 -9.70 18.44 41.40
CA ALA A 150 -9.20 17.20 42.02
C ALA A 150 -7.81 17.37 42.67
N ARG A 151 -7.08 18.41 42.30
CA ARG A 151 -5.68 18.68 42.71
C ARG A 151 -5.51 20.17 43.00
N PRO A 152 -5.81 20.63 44.24
CA PRO A 152 -5.84 22.06 44.58
C PRO A 152 -4.52 22.82 44.39
N TYR A 153 -3.39 22.09 44.25
CA TYR A 153 -2.08 22.66 43.92
C TYR A 153 -1.88 22.97 42.41
N LYS A 154 -2.79 22.51 41.56
CA LYS A 154 -2.78 22.82 40.12
C LYS A 154 -3.50 24.13 39.87
N LEU A 155 -2.98 24.89 38.93
CA LEU A 155 -3.66 26.11 38.45
C LEU A 155 -4.92 25.71 37.67
N ARG A 156 -5.96 26.51 37.83
CA ARG A 156 -7.15 26.42 37.03
C ARG A 156 -6.78 26.79 35.57
N PRO A 157 -7.25 26.05 34.56
CA PRO A 157 -7.04 26.40 33.17
C PRO A 157 -7.59 27.79 32.83
N SER A 158 -6.89 28.52 32.00
CA SER A 158 -7.30 29.86 31.51
C SER A 158 -8.43 29.76 30.49
N GLN A 159 -8.46 28.67 29.75
CA GLN A 159 -9.47 28.37 28.73
C GLN A 159 -10.49 27.34 29.25
N THR A 160 -11.73 27.46 28.78
CA THR A 160 -12.77 26.47 29.05
C THR A 160 -12.39 25.12 28.42
N VAL A 161 -13.04 24.05 28.85
CA VAL A 161 -12.81 22.71 28.27
C VAL A 161 -13.23 22.69 26.79
N GLU A 162 -14.28 23.41 26.43
CA GLU A 162 -14.79 23.55 25.08
C GLU A 162 -13.77 24.22 24.15
N GLU A 163 -13.21 25.35 24.57
CA GLU A 163 -12.18 26.09 23.82
C GLU A 163 -10.92 25.22 23.60
N ARG A 164 -10.44 24.55 24.65
CA ARG A 164 -9.29 23.66 24.57
C ARG A 164 -9.57 22.46 23.67
N ARG A 165 -10.78 21.91 23.69
CA ARG A 165 -11.21 20.83 22.80
C ARG A 165 -11.24 21.30 21.35
N GLU A 166 -11.75 22.48 21.07
CA GLU A 166 -11.79 23.05 19.72
C GLU A 166 -10.37 23.22 19.14
N ILE A 167 -9.44 23.77 19.93
CA ILE A 167 -8.04 23.93 19.53
C ILE A 167 -7.40 22.57 19.22
N LEU A 168 -7.59 21.56 20.11
CA LEU A 168 -7.05 20.22 19.89
C LEU A 168 -7.62 19.55 18.64
N LEU A 169 -8.90 19.77 18.32
CA LEU A 169 -9.53 19.23 17.12
C LEU A 169 -8.99 19.89 15.84
N ALA A 170 -8.54 21.14 15.92
CA ALA A 170 -7.90 21.83 14.79
C ALA A 170 -6.47 21.35 14.49
N LEU A 171 -5.84 20.56 15.39
CA LEU A 171 -4.50 20.00 15.25
C LEU A 171 -4.50 18.57 14.66
N ARG A 172 -5.54 18.17 13.96
CA ARG A 172 -5.75 16.79 13.49
C ARG A 172 -4.80 16.31 12.39
N ASP A 173 -3.97 17.14 11.80
CA ASP A 173 -3.08 16.78 10.65
C ASP A 173 -1.65 16.40 11.10
#